data_edb54b838c72f2864558773480f39665
#
_entry.id   edb54b838c72f2864558773480f39665
#
_cell.length_a   1.000
_cell.length_b   1.000
_cell.length_c   1.000
_cell.angle_alpha   90.00
_cell.angle_beta   90.00
_cell.angle_gamma   90.00
#
_symmetry.space_group_name_H-M   'P 1'
#
loop_
_entity.id
_entity.type
_entity.pdbx_description
1 polymer ?
#
loop_
_entity_poly.entity_id
_entity_poly.type
_entity_poly.pdbx_seq_one_letter_code
_entity_poly.pdbx_strand_id
1 'polypeptide(L)'
;MERADKDLAFLLRYENVAWFEDGEVRILDRRIYPAKVEFVTCRTHQEVARAITDMVTQSAGPYTAAPMGMALAAWECRGKSADEQMEYLKKAAYTISHARPTTQKRMTLLCDICLKEAERALSAGENVAEAIKNKTIELNNVRYNRMAKIGSYLVDMFPDNGTVMTHCFAETI
;
A
#
# COMPACT_ATOMS: atom_id res chain seq x y z
N MET A 1 -13.41 10.95 2.59
CA MET A 1 -12.07 11.61 2.67
C MET A 1 -11.63 11.95 1.26
N GLU A 2 -11.22 13.17 1.00
CA GLU A 2 -10.69 13.56 -0.32
C GLU A 2 -9.33 12.88 -0.54
N ARG A 3 -9.10 12.37 -1.75
CA ARG A 3 -7.92 11.59 -2.10
C ARG A 3 -6.87 12.49 -2.75
N ALA A 4 -5.63 12.32 -2.34
CA ALA A 4 -4.49 13.12 -2.83
C ALA A 4 -3.96 12.66 -4.21
N ASP A 5 -4.51 11.59 -4.79
CA ASP A 5 -4.09 11.02 -6.08
C ASP A 5 -5.02 11.33 -7.26
N LYS A 6 -6.06 12.14 -7.04
CA LYS A 6 -7.18 12.34 -7.99
C LYS A 6 -6.75 12.78 -9.37
N ASP A 7 -5.78 13.70 -9.45
CA ASP A 7 -5.33 14.30 -10.72
C ASP A 7 -3.92 13.82 -11.13
N LEU A 8 -3.41 12.76 -10.47
CA LEU A 8 -2.09 12.22 -10.76
C LEU A 8 -2.10 11.24 -11.93
N ALA A 9 -0.92 11.00 -12.47
CA ALA A 9 -0.69 10.03 -13.54
C ALA A 9 -1.16 8.62 -13.15
N PHE A 10 -1.50 7.80 -14.16
CA PHE A 10 -2.02 6.44 -14.01
C PHE A 10 -1.32 5.62 -12.92
N LEU A 11 0.02 5.62 -12.93
CA LEU A 11 0.83 4.82 -12.01
C LEU A 11 0.78 5.31 -10.56
N LEU A 12 0.35 6.53 -10.32
CA LEU A 12 0.29 7.14 -8.99
C LEU A 12 -1.10 7.05 -8.35
N ARG A 13 -2.11 6.62 -9.09
CA ARG A 13 -3.44 6.41 -8.55
C ARG A 13 -3.44 5.18 -7.67
N TYR A 14 -4.05 5.26 -6.50
CA TYR A 14 -4.00 4.21 -5.48
C TYR A 14 -4.46 2.85 -6.01
N GLU A 15 -5.53 2.82 -6.80
CA GLU A 15 -6.05 1.60 -7.42
C GLU A 15 -5.08 0.96 -8.40
N ASN A 16 -4.18 1.74 -8.98
CA ASN A 16 -3.18 1.28 -9.93
C ASN A 16 -1.84 0.92 -9.27
N VAL A 17 -1.71 1.15 -7.95
CA VAL A 17 -0.55 0.67 -7.18
C VAL A 17 -0.89 -0.66 -6.55
N ALA A 18 -1.85 -0.68 -5.62
CA ALA A 18 -2.40 -1.86 -4.98
C ALA A 18 -3.75 -1.50 -4.36
N TRP A 19 -4.77 -2.29 -4.57
CA TRP A 19 -6.13 -1.98 -4.12
C TRP A 19 -6.85 -3.21 -3.61
N PHE A 20 -7.32 -3.13 -2.36
CA PHE A 20 -8.21 -4.11 -1.75
C PHE A 20 -9.67 -3.79 -2.09
N GLU A 21 -10.38 -4.76 -2.62
CA GLU A 21 -11.82 -4.71 -2.90
C GLU A 21 -12.39 -6.13 -2.95
N ASP A 22 -13.54 -6.33 -2.35
CA ASP A 22 -14.33 -7.58 -2.41
C ASP A 22 -13.53 -8.87 -2.11
N GLY A 23 -12.62 -8.81 -1.15
CA GLY A 23 -11.83 -9.97 -0.74
C GLY A 23 -10.63 -10.30 -1.65
N GLU A 24 -10.23 -9.35 -2.48
CA GLU A 24 -9.05 -9.47 -3.35
C GLU A 24 -8.18 -8.22 -3.23
N VAL A 25 -6.87 -8.37 -3.49
CA VAL A 25 -5.95 -7.25 -3.71
C VAL A 25 -5.44 -7.33 -5.13
N ARG A 26 -5.67 -6.28 -5.92
CA ARG A 26 -5.08 -6.12 -7.25
C ARG A 26 -3.82 -5.29 -7.15
N ILE A 27 -2.74 -5.75 -7.75
CA ILE A 27 -1.44 -5.09 -7.77
C ILE A 27 -0.99 -4.93 -9.22
N LEU A 28 -0.67 -3.71 -9.67
CA LEU A 28 -0.14 -3.49 -11.03
C LEU A 28 1.19 -4.24 -11.19
N ASP A 29 1.29 -5.05 -12.24
CA ASP A 29 2.52 -5.77 -12.53
C ASP A 29 3.58 -4.85 -13.14
N ARG A 30 4.45 -4.34 -12.26
CA ARG A 30 5.55 -3.42 -12.62
C ARG A 30 6.69 -4.11 -13.38
N ARG A 31 6.68 -5.43 -13.50
CA ARG A 31 7.70 -6.18 -14.26
C ARG A 31 7.50 -6.03 -15.76
N ILE A 32 6.26 -5.78 -16.19
CA ILE A 32 5.87 -5.64 -17.59
C ILE A 32 5.33 -4.25 -17.95
N TYR A 33 5.00 -3.42 -16.97
CA TYR A 33 4.61 -2.02 -17.16
C TYR A 33 5.85 -1.19 -17.58
N PRO A 34 5.79 -0.24 -18.52
CA PRO A 34 4.59 0.28 -19.21
C PRO A 34 4.23 -0.46 -20.52
N ALA A 35 5.00 -1.46 -20.94
CA ALA A 35 4.73 -2.17 -22.19
C ALA A 35 3.34 -2.85 -22.18
N LYS A 36 2.90 -3.31 -21.00
CA LYS A 36 1.56 -3.83 -20.76
C LYS A 36 0.99 -3.30 -19.46
N VAL A 37 -0.32 -3.10 -19.42
CA VAL A 37 -1.08 -2.74 -18.22
C VAL A 37 -1.83 -3.98 -17.77
N GLU A 38 -1.23 -4.76 -16.89
CA GLU A 38 -1.83 -5.97 -16.32
C GLU A 38 -1.73 -5.92 -14.79
N PHE A 39 -2.65 -6.61 -14.12
CA PHE A 39 -2.70 -6.67 -12.66
C PHE A 39 -2.59 -8.11 -12.19
N VAL A 40 -1.83 -8.32 -11.12
CA VAL A 40 -1.85 -9.57 -10.36
C VAL A 40 -2.93 -9.46 -9.31
N THR A 41 -3.87 -10.40 -9.31
CA THR A 41 -4.93 -10.50 -8.32
C THR A 41 -4.52 -11.49 -7.23
N CYS A 42 -4.50 -11.02 -5.99
CA CYS A 42 -4.16 -11.80 -4.80
C CYS A 42 -5.44 -12.02 -3.97
N ARG A 43 -5.72 -13.27 -3.61
CA ARG A 43 -6.88 -13.70 -2.80
C ARG A 43 -6.51 -14.07 -1.37
N THR A 44 -5.22 -14.10 -1.07
CA THR A 44 -4.68 -14.35 0.26
C THR A 44 -3.55 -13.38 0.58
N HIS A 45 -3.34 -13.10 1.87
CA HIS A 45 -2.24 -12.25 2.27
C HIS A 45 -0.87 -12.87 1.94
N GLN A 46 -0.78 -14.20 1.85
CA GLN A 46 0.44 -14.91 1.39
C GLN A 46 0.72 -14.62 -0.09
N GLU A 47 -0.31 -14.52 -0.93
CA GLU A 47 -0.15 -14.14 -2.33
C GLU A 47 0.31 -12.69 -2.47
N VAL A 48 -0.19 -11.78 -1.61
CA VAL A 48 0.33 -10.39 -1.54
C VAL A 48 1.81 -10.38 -1.14
N ALA A 49 2.19 -11.16 -0.12
CA ALA A 49 3.59 -11.29 0.28
C ALA A 49 4.46 -11.83 -0.87
N ARG A 50 3.99 -12.84 -1.58
CA ARG A 50 4.68 -13.38 -2.78
C ARG A 50 4.79 -12.33 -3.87
N ALA A 51 3.74 -11.57 -4.19
CA ALA A 51 3.79 -10.51 -5.18
C ALA A 51 4.82 -9.42 -4.83
N ILE A 52 4.99 -9.11 -3.53
CA ILE A 52 6.06 -8.21 -3.06
C ILE A 52 7.43 -8.84 -3.25
N THR A 53 7.62 -10.12 -2.91
CA THR A 53 8.87 -10.87 -3.10
C THR A 53 9.26 -10.93 -4.58
N ASP A 54 8.30 -11.24 -5.45
CA ASP A 54 8.49 -11.44 -6.90
C ASP A 54 8.60 -10.11 -7.67
N MET A 55 8.69 -8.99 -6.96
CA MET A 55 8.82 -7.64 -7.56
C MET A 55 7.65 -7.24 -8.48
N VAL A 56 6.46 -7.83 -8.31
CA VAL A 56 5.24 -7.37 -8.98
C VAL A 56 5.00 -5.90 -8.68
N THR A 57 5.24 -5.48 -7.44
CA THR A 57 5.23 -4.07 -7.03
C THR A 57 6.65 -3.59 -6.72
N GLN A 58 6.96 -2.36 -7.09
CA GLN A 58 8.30 -1.78 -7.01
C GLN A 58 8.27 -0.37 -6.40
N SER A 59 9.45 0.24 -6.22
CA SER A 59 9.60 1.60 -5.63
C SER A 59 8.89 1.71 -4.28
N ALA A 60 7.96 2.63 -4.12
CA ALA A 60 7.13 2.78 -2.92
C ALA A 60 5.85 1.91 -2.94
N GLY A 61 5.60 1.15 -4.00
CA GLY A 61 4.43 0.29 -4.15
C GLY A 61 4.24 -0.72 -3.02
N PRO A 62 5.30 -1.39 -2.48
CA PRO A 62 5.18 -2.25 -1.31
C PRO A 62 4.57 -1.56 -0.08
N TYR A 63 4.71 -0.24 0.04
CA TYR A 63 4.15 0.54 1.16
C TYR A 63 2.63 0.78 1.05
N THR A 64 2.06 0.54 -0.13
CA THR A 64 0.61 0.48 -0.34
C THR A 64 0.12 -0.97 -0.35
N ALA A 65 0.87 -1.87 -1.00
CA ALA A 65 0.49 -3.28 -1.10
C ALA A 65 0.46 -3.99 0.27
N ALA A 66 1.41 -3.69 1.16
CA ALA A 66 1.45 -4.32 2.49
C ALA A 66 0.21 -3.98 3.34
N PRO A 67 -0.19 -2.71 3.54
CA PRO A 67 -1.43 -2.39 4.26
C PRO A 67 -2.69 -2.92 3.57
N MET A 68 -2.77 -2.91 2.22
CA MET A 68 -3.90 -3.51 1.51
C MET A 68 -3.94 -5.04 1.69
N GLY A 69 -2.77 -5.69 1.78
CA GLY A 69 -2.65 -7.10 2.18
C GLY A 69 -3.12 -7.36 3.61
N MET A 70 -2.93 -6.40 4.52
CA MET A 70 -3.49 -6.49 5.89
C MET A 70 -5.01 -6.35 5.89
N ALA A 71 -5.60 -5.52 5.02
CA ALA A 71 -7.06 -5.46 4.84
C ALA A 71 -7.60 -6.79 4.30
N LEU A 72 -6.90 -7.41 3.34
CA LEU A 72 -7.24 -8.75 2.85
C LEU A 72 -7.15 -9.80 3.96
N ALA A 73 -6.09 -9.80 4.79
CA ALA A 73 -5.96 -10.70 5.93
C ALA A 73 -7.10 -10.55 6.93
N ALA A 74 -7.58 -9.32 7.17
CA ALA A 74 -8.76 -9.07 8.00
C ALA A 74 -10.04 -9.65 7.37
N TRP A 75 -10.18 -9.54 6.07
CA TRP A 75 -11.28 -10.18 5.34
C TRP A 75 -11.22 -11.70 5.44
N GLU A 76 -10.05 -12.32 5.31
CA GLU A 76 -9.86 -13.78 5.43
C GLU A 76 -10.32 -14.31 6.79
N CYS A 77 -10.10 -13.57 7.87
CA CYS A 77 -10.42 -14.01 9.23
C CYS A 77 -11.72 -13.40 9.82
N ARG A 78 -12.52 -12.66 9.04
CA ARG A 78 -13.70 -11.89 9.50
C ARG A 78 -14.79 -12.66 10.26
N GLY A 79 -14.83 -13.99 10.07
CA GLY A 79 -15.81 -14.86 10.77
C GLY A 79 -15.31 -15.43 12.10
N LYS A 80 -14.10 -15.07 12.54
CA LYS A 80 -13.51 -15.55 13.79
C LYS A 80 -13.81 -14.61 14.96
N SER A 81 -13.57 -15.09 16.19
CA SER A 81 -13.60 -14.21 17.38
C SER A 81 -12.56 -13.10 17.30
N ALA A 82 -12.74 -12.02 18.07
CA ALA A 82 -11.82 -10.88 18.07
C ALA A 82 -10.38 -11.29 18.37
N ASP A 83 -10.19 -12.15 19.36
CA ASP A 83 -8.85 -12.63 19.76
C ASP A 83 -8.20 -13.47 18.64
N GLU A 84 -8.96 -14.35 18.01
CA GLU A 84 -8.49 -15.15 16.88
C GLU A 84 -8.18 -14.30 15.65
N GLN A 85 -8.97 -13.24 15.39
CA GLN A 85 -8.67 -12.27 14.33
C GLN A 85 -7.35 -11.56 14.59
N MET A 86 -7.12 -11.06 15.81
CA MET A 86 -5.88 -10.38 16.17
C MET A 86 -4.66 -11.30 16.08
N GLU A 87 -4.80 -12.57 16.49
CA GLU A 87 -3.72 -13.54 16.34
C GLU A 87 -3.40 -13.82 14.86
N TYR A 88 -4.43 -13.98 14.04
CA TYR A 88 -4.29 -14.15 12.60
C TYR A 88 -3.60 -12.95 11.94
N LEU A 89 -4.05 -11.74 12.26
CA LEU A 89 -3.48 -10.50 11.74
C LEU A 89 -2.01 -10.29 12.14
N LYS A 90 -1.61 -10.67 13.34
CA LYS A 90 -0.19 -10.64 13.75
C LYS A 90 0.67 -11.56 12.91
N LYS A 91 0.19 -12.77 12.59
CA LYS A 91 0.88 -13.70 11.68
C LYS A 91 0.96 -13.15 10.25
N ALA A 92 -0.13 -12.59 9.76
CA ALA A 92 -0.17 -11.95 8.44
C ALA A 92 0.79 -10.75 8.36
N ALA A 93 0.83 -9.90 9.40
CA ALA A 93 1.75 -8.77 9.49
C ALA A 93 3.21 -9.21 9.40
N TYR A 94 3.57 -10.30 10.09
CA TYR A 94 4.91 -10.88 9.99
C TYR A 94 5.20 -11.36 8.56
N THR A 95 4.31 -12.15 7.98
CA THR A 95 4.47 -12.69 6.61
C THR A 95 4.67 -11.59 5.58
N ILE A 96 3.80 -10.57 5.60
CA ILE A 96 3.85 -9.46 4.64
C ILE A 96 5.09 -8.60 4.86
N SER A 97 5.39 -8.22 6.09
CA SER A 97 6.50 -7.31 6.37
C SER A 97 7.87 -7.91 6.06
N HIS A 98 8.00 -9.24 6.13
CA HIS A 98 9.25 -9.97 5.85
C HIS A 98 9.36 -10.46 4.40
N ALA A 99 8.39 -10.15 3.54
CA ALA A 99 8.40 -10.57 2.14
C ALA A 99 9.60 -10.02 1.34
N ARG A 100 10.18 -8.88 1.76
CA ARG A 100 11.29 -8.26 1.04
C ARG A 100 12.24 -7.53 2.01
N PRO A 101 13.50 -7.99 2.14
CA PRO A 101 14.47 -7.46 3.11
C PRO A 101 14.68 -5.94 3.00
N THR A 102 14.81 -5.40 1.78
CA THR A 102 15.12 -3.99 1.55
C THR A 102 14.00 -3.02 1.94
N THR A 103 12.77 -3.49 2.07
CA THR A 103 11.59 -2.69 2.44
C THR A 103 11.01 -3.10 3.80
N GLN A 104 11.57 -4.12 4.45
CA GLN A 104 11.05 -4.74 5.68
C GLN A 104 10.77 -3.72 6.78
N LYS A 105 11.75 -2.90 7.14
CA LYS A 105 11.62 -1.92 8.23
C LYS A 105 10.39 -1.01 8.07
N ARG A 106 10.16 -0.52 6.85
CA ARG A 106 9.03 0.35 6.57
C ARG A 106 7.72 -0.41 6.52
N MET A 107 7.70 -1.61 5.93
CA MET A 107 6.51 -2.48 5.90
C MET A 107 6.10 -2.89 7.32
N THR A 108 7.03 -3.24 8.19
CA THR A 108 6.74 -3.56 9.60
C THR A 108 6.01 -2.40 10.27
N LEU A 109 6.54 -1.17 10.15
CA LEU A 109 5.89 0.01 10.72
C LEU A 109 4.43 0.18 10.20
N LEU A 110 4.21 -0.03 8.91
CA LEU A 110 2.88 0.10 8.31
C LEU A 110 1.93 -1.02 8.77
N CYS A 111 2.42 -2.25 8.87
CA CYS A 111 1.66 -3.38 9.42
C CYS A 111 1.30 -3.16 10.91
N ASP A 112 2.21 -2.59 11.70
CA ASP A 112 1.93 -2.24 13.11
C ASP A 112 0.83 -1.17 13.22
N ILE A 113 0.80 -0.21 12.31
CA ILE A 113 -0.31 0.77 12.23
C ILE A 113 -1.62 0.06 11.89
N CYS A 114 -1.61 -0.89 10.95
CA CYS A 114 -2.78 -1.69 10.60
C CYS A 114 -3.27 -2.54 11.78
N LEU A 115 -2.37 -3.13 12.57
CA LEU A 115 -2.74 -3.90 13.76
C LEU A 115 -3.43 -3.03 14.81
N LYS A 116 -2.93 -1.83 15.06
CA LYS A 116 -3.57 -0.86 15.98
C LYS A 116 -4.96 -0.45 15.48
N GLU A 117 -5.12 -0.24 14.17
CA GLU A 117 -6.41 0.08 13.57
C GLU A 117 -7.38 -1.11 13.65
N ALA A 118 -6.88 -2.33 13.47
CA ALA A 118 -7.67 -3.55 13.63
C ALA A 118 -8.19 -3.70 15.07
N GLU A 119 -7.34 -3.48 16.07
CA GLU A 119 -7.70 -3.53 17.48
C GLU A 119 -8.79 -2.49 17.82
N ARG A 120 -8.63 -1.25 17.32
CA ARG A 120 -9.63 -0.19 17.45
C ARG A 120 -10.97 -0.60 16.82
N ALA A 121 -10.94 -1.09 15.58
CA ALA A 121 -12.13 -1.47 14.83
C ALA A 121 -12.88 -2.64 15.49
N LEU A 122 -12.15 -3.68 15.95
CA LEU A 122 -12.72 -4.79 16.70
C LEU A 122 -13.40 -4.32 17.99
N SER A 123 -12.76 -3.44 18.75
CA SER A 123 -13.32 -2.89 19.99
C SER A 123 -14.57 -2.04 19.75
N ALA A 124 -14.70 -1.43 18.57
CA ALA A 124 -15.85 -0.62 18.15
C ALA A 124 -16.94 -1.44 17.43
N GLY A 125 -16.71 -2.73 17.15
CA GLY A 125 -17.63 -3.56 16.36
C GLY A 125 -17.71 -3.16 14.89
N GLU A 126 -16.67 -2.51 14.36
CA GLU A 126 -16.57 -2.06 12.97
C GLU A 126 -16.01 -3.16 12.05
N ASN A 127 -16.20 -2.99 10.73
CA ASN A 127 -15.58 -3.85 9.74
C ASN A 127 -14.07 -3.60 9.69
N VAL A 128 -13.28 -4.57 10.16
CA VAL A 128 -11.82 -4.46 10.30
C VAL A 128 -11.14 -4.27 8.94
N ALA A 129 -11.57 -5.00 7.90
CA ALA A 129 -10.98 -4.89 6.58
C ALA A 129 -11.16 -3.49 5.99
N GLU A 130 -12.38 -2.93 6.09
CA GLU A 130 -12.65 -1.56 5.64
C GLU A 130 -11.94 -0.51 6.49
N ALA A 131 -11.83 -0.72 7.80
CA ALA A 131 -11.08 0.18 8.68
C ALA A 131 -9.60 0.25 8.27
N ILE A 132 -8.95 -0.89 8.03
CA ILE A 132 -7.57 -0.94 7.57
C ILE A 132 -7.41 -0.32 6.18
N LYS A 133 -8.33 -0.59 5.23
CA LYS A 133 -8.34 0.03 3.90
C LYS A 133 -8.41 1.55 4.00
N ASN A 134 -9.35 2.07 4.79
CA ASN A 134 -9.51 3.50 4.99
C ASN A 134 -8.26 4.13 5.66
N LYS A 135 -7.66 3.45 6.63
CA LYS A 135 -6.40 3.86 7.23
C LYS A 135 -5.26 3.89 6.21
N THR A 136 -5.23 2.94 5.29
CA THR A 136 -4.25 2.92 4.19
C THR A 136 -4.41 4.12 3.27
N ILE A 137 -5.64 4.51 2.93
CA ILE A 137 -5.93 5.71 2.13
C ILE A 137 -5.44 6.96 2.86
N GLU A 138 -5.70 7.08 4.17
CA GLU A 138 -5.21 8.18 5.01
C GLU A 138 -3.67 8.28 4.96
N LEU A 139 -2.97 7.16 5.16
CA LEU A 139 -1.51 7.10 5.13
C LEU A 139 -0.94 7.47 3.76
N ASN A 140 -1.60 7.05 2.68
CA ASN A 140 -1.23 7.43 1.33
C ASN A 140 -1.46 8.94 1.11
N ASN A 141 -2.59 9.49 1.54
CA ASN A 141 -2.85 10.93 1.46
C ASN A 141 -1.75 11.76 2.17
N VAL A 142 -1.36 11.36 3.37
CA VAL A 142 -0.27 12.03 4.11
C VAL A 142 1.04 11.96 3.33
N ARG A 143 1.36 10.81 2.76
CA ARG A 143 2.57 10.64 1.95
C ARG A 143 2.55 11.51 0.70
N TYR A 144 1.47 11.45 -0.07
CA TYR A 144 1.34 12.18 -1.35
C TYR A 144 1.31 13.70 -1.13
N ASN A 145 0.61 14.19 -0.13
CA ASN A 145 0.61 15.62 0.22
C ASN A 145 2.02 16.10 0.63
N ARG A 146 2.79 15.26 1.32
CA ARG A 146 4.18 15.58 1.63
C ARG A 146 5.03 15.65 0.35
N MET A 147 4.84 14.73 -0.59
CA MET A 147 5.55 14.73 -1.87
C MET A 147 5.16 15.94 -2.72
N ALA A 148 3.88 16.27 -2.80
CA ALA A 148 3.42 17.49 -3.49
C ALA A 148 4.08 18.75 -2.92
N LYS A 149 4.22 18.83 -1.59
CA LYS A 149 4.90 19.96 -0.95
C LYS A 149 6.42 19.98 -1.26
N ILE A 150 7.08 18.82 -1.31
CA ILE A 150 8.48 18.75 -1.74
C ILE A 150 8.60 19.20 -3.20
N GLY A 151 7.73 18.70 -4.08
CA GLY A 151 7.69 19.09 -5.49
C GLY A 151 7.52 20.59 -5.69
N SER A 152 6.63 21.23 -4.90
CA SER A 152 6.43 22.69 -4.99
C SER A 152 7.69 23.49 -4.66
N TYR A 153 8.53 23.01 -3.75
CA TYR A 153 9.82 23.67 -3.46
C TYR A 153 10.88 23.41 -4.54
N LEU A 154 10.83 22.23 -5.18
CA LEU A 154 11.80 21.89 -6.22
C LEU A 154 11.55 22.63 -7.54
N VAL A 155 10.29 22.90 -7.89
CA VAL A 155 9.92 23.60 -9.13
C VAL A 155 10.64 24.95 -9.22
N ASP A 156 10.71 25.70 -8.13
CA ASP A 156 11.39 27.01 -8.08
C ASP A 156 12.91 26.93 -8.25
N MET A 157 13.47 25.71 -8.12
CA MET A 157 14.91 25.47 -8.27
C MET A 157 15.29 24.96 -9.66
N PHE A 158 14.31 24.63 -10.50
CA PHE A 158 14.58 24.09 -11.83
C PHE A 158 15.02 25.21 -12.77
N PRO A 159 16.07 24.98 -13.57
CA PRO A 159 16.54 25.98 -14.53
C PRO A 159 15.54 26.08 -15.69
N ASP A 160 15.31 27.30 -16.17
CA ASP A 160 14.58 27.53 -17.42
C ASP A 160 15.30 26.84 -18.59
N ASN A 161 14.58 26.03 -19.37
CA ASN A 161 15.12 25.26 -20.50
C ASN A 161 16.26 24.28 -20.12
N GLY A 162 16.31 23.85 -18.85
CA GLY A 162 17.28 22.89 -18.35
C GLY A 162 16.81 21.44 -18.44
N THR A 163 17.72 20.50 -18.09
CA THR A 163 17.42 19.08 -17.97
C THR A 163 17.49 18.70 -16.49
N VAL A 164 16.45 18.00 -16.02
CA VAL A 164 16.40 17.45 -14.66
C VAL A 164 16.49 15.92 -14.75
N MET A 165 17.38 15.33 -13.96
CA MET A 165 17.53 13.89 -13.85
C MET A 165 17.01 13.42 -12.49
N THR A 166 16.11 12.44 -12.50
CA THR A 166 15.59 11.82 -11.28
C THR A 166 16.14 10.42 -11.09
N HIS A 167 16.27 9.98 -9.83
CA HIS A 167 16.59 8.58 -9.54
C HIS A 167 15.32 7.75 -9.54
N CYS A 168 15.35 6.60 -10.24
CA CYS A 168 14.21 5.69 -10.36
C CYS A 168 12.95 6.37 -10.95
N PHE A 169 11.77 5.90 -10.63
CA PHE A 169 10.49 6.41 -11.17
C PHE A 169 10.04 7.70 -10.48
N ALA A 170 10.79 8.38 -9.70
CA ALA A 170 10.45 9.69 -9.14
C ALA A 170 9.00 9.83 -8.59
N GLU A 171 8.43 8.79 -7.98
CA GLU A 171 7.10 8.86 -7.32
C GLU A 171 7.02 9.95 -6.24
N THR A 172 8.16 10.51 -5.93
CA THR A 172 8.35 11.43 -4.81
C THR A 172 8.64 12.86 -5.24
N ILE A 173 8.61 13.15 -6.54
CA ILE A 173 8.94 14.49 -7.07
C ILE A 173 7.86 14.97 -8.01
#